data_875f156cbd8cb80de42ef015654e744e
#
_entry.id   875f156cbd8cb80de42ef015654e744e
#
_cell.length_a   1.000
_cell.length_b   1.000
_cell.length_c   1.000
_cell.angle_alpha   90.00
_cell.angle_beta   90.00
_cell.angle_gamma   90.00
#
_symmetry.space_group_name_H-M   'P 1'
#
loop_
_entity.id
_entity.type
_entity.pdbx_description
1 polymer ?
#
loop_
_entity_poly.entity_id
_entity_poly.type
_entity_poly.pdbx_seq_one_letter_code
_entity_poly.pdbx_strand_id
1 'polypeptide(L)'
;MANDKEDIKANKFVYRDKFSRNGWLNMMNERLNLAKDLLNEKGILLVSIDDNEYAYLKVLLDSVFGESNFICSFIWQRRSPGGDAKYHNNFVKNLTEYVLLYGKNVNELKINYKDQKVDDNRYPHSDEYVERRGKHNKNHLDISSLGYRPNQDYPLEINGQVFYPGSYESYLKRKSGLINPNDWCWRWSKPTVMKALENGYIEVINDRVWFKRYQFVDNNDNKISRNEMFTNLDLNTIESNLILNIHNTVGTRTLKQVLNNRQVFLFPKPVELIMFLINLHPNKNARILDFFAGSGTTGHAVLELNRKDNGNRSYTLVTNNENNIAYNANYERLYSINFGKLTDNEPSSWVEKNIPYNSNLDVFNVKYASTSLSDSRNIDEIVNNVQKMLLDFGIDKKVEYKQILNRLKSLKKLDDN
;
A
#
# COMPACT_ATOMS: atom_id res chain seq x y z
N MET A 1 -13.17 12.92 7.71
CA MET A 1 -12.47 13.90 6.86
C MET A 1 -12.84 15.27 7.34
N ALA A 2 -11.88 16.10 7.62
CA ALA A 2 -12.14 17.47 8.01
C ALA A 2 -12.67 18.23 6.79
N ASN A 3 -13.79 18.86 6.94
CA ASN A 3 -14.39 19.65 5.88
C ASN A 3 -14.74 21.02 6.45
N ASP A 4 -13.89 22.00 6.20
CA ASP A 4 -14.09 23.39 6.65
C ASP A 4 -15.22 24.12 5.89
N LYS A 5 -15.93 23.41 5.01
CA LYS A 5 -17.05 24.00 4.25
C LYS A 5 -18.36 23.77 5.00
N GLU A 6 -18.87 24.83 5.56
CA GLU A 6 -20.18 24.89 6.22
C GLU A 6 -21.38 24.46 5.34
N ASP A 7 -21.16 24.20 4.04
CA ASP A 7 -22.21 24.00 3.04
C ASP A 7 -22.53 22.56 2.66
N ILE A 8 -21.98 21.57 3.32
CA ILE A 8 -22.40 20.19 3.03
C ILE A 8 -23.65 19.88 3.85
N LYS A 9 -24.82 19.90 3.17
CA LYS A 9 -26.10 19.50 3.76
C LYS A 9 -25.92 18.19 4.54
N ALA A 10 -26.36 18.21 5.80
CA ALA A 10 -26.20 17.13 6.79
C ALA A 10 -26.65 15.74 6.30
N ASN A 11 -27.38 15.64 5.19
CA ASN A 11 -27.95 14.42 4.63
C ASN A 11 -27.07 13.75 3.56
N LYS A 12 -25.88 14.29 3.24
CA LYS A 12 -25.04 13.75 2.16
C LYS A 12 -24.03 12.71 2.63
N PHE A 13 -23.66 12.71 3.90
CA PHE A 13 -22.75 11.75 4.50
C PHE A 13 -23.37 11.12 5.73
N VAL A 14 -23.09 9.83 5.95
CA VAL A 14 -23.58 9.07 7.12
C VAL A 14 -22.90 9.51 8.41
N TYR A 15 -21.69 10.07 8.31
CA TYR A 15 -20.97 10.67 9.44
C TYR A 15 -20.63 12.14 9.11
N ARG A 16 -20.65 12.97 10.14
CA ARG A 16 -20.37 14.40 10.06
C ARG A 16 -18.97 14.68 10.60
N ASP A 17 -18.16 15.37 9.83
CA ASP A 17 -16.91 15.95 10.32
C ASP A 17 -17.23 17.16 11.19
N LYS A 18 -17.11 16.98 12.51
CA LYS A 18 -17.37 18.01 13.51
C LYS A 18 -16.14 18.89 13.82
N PHE A 19 -15.02 18.63 13.13
CA PHE A 19 -13.75 19.28 13.44
C PHE A 19 -13.35 20.30 12.38
N SER A 20 -12.83 21.45 12.84
CA SER A 20 -11.96 22.28 12.02
C SER A 20 -10.69 21.47 11.67
N ARG A 21 -9.90 21.95 10.70
CA ARG A 21 -8.63 21.27 10.33
C ARG A 21 -7.73 21.03 11.54
N ASN A 22 -7.56 22.01 12.41
CA ASN A 22 -6.74 21.87 13.62
C ASN A 22 -7.32 20.84 14.59
N GLY A 23 -8.63 20.81 14.78
CA GLY A 23 -9.30 19.80 15.60
C GLY A 23 -9.15 18.40 15.03
N TRP A 24 -9.26 18.26 13.70
CA TRP A 24 -9.04 17.00 13.02
C TRP A 24 -7.59 16.49 13.18
N LEU A 25 -6.59 17.37 13.00
CA LEU A 25 -5.18 17.01 13.20
C LEU A 25 -4.90 16.58 14.64
N ASN A 26 -5.44 17.29 15.63
CA ASN A 26 -5.30 16.90 17.03
C ASN A 26 -5.93 15.53 17.30
N MET A 27 -7.13 15.29 16.79
CA MET A 27 -7.82 14.02 16.92
C MET A 27 -7.01 12.89 16.25
N MET A 28 -6.45 13.12 15.07
CA MET A 28 -5.61 12.17 14.35
C MET A 28 -4.30 11.92 15.08
N ASN A 29 -3.65 12.95 15.61
CA ASN A 29 -2.41 12.82 16.37
C ASN A 29 -2.55 11.86 17.56
N GLU A 30 -3.61 12.04 18.38
CA GLU A 30 -3.87 11.14 19.50
C GLU A 30 -4.06 9.68 19.06
N ARG A 31 -4.84 9.46 18.01
CA ARG A 31 -5.12 8.12 17.50
C ARG A 31 -3.91 7.46 16.85
N LEU A 32 -3.12 8.24 16.12
CA LEU A 32 -1.93 7.73 15.44
C LEU A 32 -0.82 7.38 16.42
N ASN A 33 -0.67 8.13 17.52
CA ASN A 33 0.25 7.76 18.61
C ASN A 33 -0.17 6.45 19.26
N LEU A 34 -1.46 6.28 19.58
CA LEU A 34 -1.98 5.01 20.12
C LEU A 34 -1.78 3.86 19.12
N ALA A 35 -2.05 4.09 17.82
CA ALA A 35 -1.85 3.08 16.79
C ALA A 35 -0.38 2.67 16.68
N LYS A 36 0.55 3.64 16.77
CA LYS A 36 1.99 3.36 16.77
C LYS A 36 2.40 2.47 17.94
N ASP A 37 1.86 2.71 19.14
CA ASP A 37 2.14 1.90 20.34
C ASP A 37 1.62 0.46 20.19
N LEU A 38 0.47 0.27 19.54
CA LEU A 38 -0.15 -1.02 19.29
C LEU A 38 0.51 -1.79 18.13
N LEU A 39 1.15 -1.08 17.20
CA LEU A 39 1.72 -1.69 16.01
C LEU A 39 3.00 -2.47 16.37
N ASN A 40 3.09 -3.71 15.86
CA ASN A 40 4.30 -4.54 15.96
C ASN A 40 5.47 -3.90 15.19
N GLU A 41 6.72 -4.16 15.60
CA GLU A 41 7.92 -3.62 14.93
C GLU A 41 7.96 -3.96 13.42
N LYS A 42 7.46 -5.12 13.03
CA LYS A 42 7.31 -5.55 11.62
C LYS A 42 5.98 -5.14 11.00
N GLY A 43 5.17 -4.37 11.70
CA GLY A 43 3.84 -3.98 11.26
C GLY A 43 3.85 -2.82 10.27
N ILE A 44 2.75 -2.71 9.52
CA ILE A 44 2.50 -1.61 8.58
C ILE A 44 1.27 -0.82 8.98
N LEU A 45 1.31 0.48 8.71
CA LEU A 45 0.17 1.37 8.77
C LEU A 45 -0.23 1.78 7.36
N LEU A 46 -1.52 1.70 7.08
CA LEU A 46 -2.11 2.12 5.81
C LEU A 46 -3.22 3.15 6.08
N VAL A 47 -3.14 4.31 5.47
CA VAL A 47 -4.12 5.39 5.66
C VAL A 47 -4.64 5.89 4.32
N SER A 48 -5.92 5.64 4.06
CA SER A 48 -6.60 6.18 2.88
C SER A 48 -7.01 7.63 3.10
N ILE A 49 -6.71 8.50 2.17
CA ILE A 49 -6.99 9.95 2.24
C ILE A 49 -7.23 10.53 0.85
N ASP A 50 -8.02 11.59 0.77
CA ASP A 50 -8.18 12.37 -0.44
C ASP A 50 -7.26 13.62 -0.46
N ASP A 51 -7.32 14.41 -1.55
CA ASP A 51 -6.47 15.59 -1.72
C ASP A 51 -6.66 16.67 -0.66
N ASN A 52 -7.83 16.72 0.00
CA ASN A 52 -8.14 17.81 0.93
C ASN A 52 -7.19 17.83 2.13
N GLU A 53 -6.88 16.65 2.67
CA GLU A 53 -6.07 16.53 3.89
C GLU A 53 -4.77 15.73 3.69
N TYR A 54 -4.47 15.30 2.46
CA TYR A 54 -3.28 14.49 2.15
C TYR A 54 -1.97 15.11 2.68
N ALA A 55 -1.74 16.39 2.36
CA ALA A 55 -0.49 17.07 2.73
C ALA A 55 -0.32 17.17 4.25
N TYR A 56 -1.39 17.54 4.96
CA TYR A 56 -1.37 17.68 6.42
C TYR A 56 -1.22 16.34 7.11
N LEU A 57 -1.91 15.31 6.62
CA LEU A 57 -1.79 13.95 7.14
C LEU A 57 -0.38 13.40 6.93
N LYS A 58 0.23 13.64 5.76
CA LYS A 58 1.61 13.20 5.48
C LYS A 58 2.60 13.79 6.48
N VAL A 59 2.52 15.10 6.72
CA VAL A 59 3.39 15.77 7.70
C VAL A 59 3.16 15.23 9.12
N LEU A 60 1.90 15.00 9.51
CA LEU A 60 1.59 14.42 10.81
C LEU A 60 2.12 13.00 10.95
N LEU A 61 1.98 12.17 9.93
CA LEU A 61 2.51 10.80 9.92
C LEU A 61 4.04 10.77 9.98
N ASP A 62 4.73 11.68 9.29
CA ASP A 62 6.18 11.83 9.40
C ASP A 62 6.61 12.19 10.82
N SER A 63 5.87 13.09 11.47
CA SER A 63 6.12 13.46 12.87
C SER A 63 5.91 12.29 13.85
N VAL A 64 4.86 11.51 13.65
CA VAL A 64 4.51 10.40 14.56
C VAL A 64 5.35 9.15 14.29
N PHE A 65 5.43 8.69 13.05
CA PHE A 65 6.10 7.45 12.66
C PHE A 65 7.57 7.60 12.30
N GLY A 66 7.99 8.81 11.96
CA GLY A 66 9.31 9.13 11.41
C GLY A 66 9.31 9.10 9.87
N GLU A 67 9.92 10.11 9.25
CA GLU A 67 10.02 10.23 7.80
C GLU A 67 10.74 9.02 7.17
N SER A 68 11.76 8.48 7.84
CA SER A 68 12.51 7.30 7.40
C SER A 68 11.68 6.01 7.35
N ASN A 69 10.53 5.97 7.99
CA ASN A 69 9.60 4.84 7.99
C ASN A 69 8.48 4.98 6.94
N PHE A 70 8.49 6.07 6.17
CA PHE A 70 7.61 6.21 5.01
C PHE A 70 8.08 5.30 3.88
N ILE A 71 7.16 4.49 3.33
CA ILE A 71 7.48 3.55 2.26
C ILE A 71 7.04 4.12 0.92
N CYS A 72 5.75 4.39 0.77
CA CYS A 72 5.22 5.00 -0.45
C CYS A 72 3.82 5.59 -0.23
N SER A 73 3.38 6.36 -1.22
CA SER A 73 1.99 6.76 -1.39
C SER A 73 1.43 6.05 -2.61
N PHE A 74 0.42 5.20 -2.41
CA PHE A 74 -0.34 4.65 -3.52
C PHE A 74 -1.27 5.71 -4.06
N ILE A 75 -1.35 5.82 -5.39
CA ILE A 75 -2.34 6.61 -6.10
C ILE A 75 -3.42 5.64 -6.59
N TRP A 76 -4.60 5.72 -5.99
CA TRP A 76 -5.71 4.87 -6.36
C TRP A 76 -6.69 5.58 -7.27
N GLN A 77 -6.87 5.05 -8.48
CA GLN A 77 -7.88 5.53 -9.41
C GLN A 77 -9.26 5.02 -8.98
N ARG A 78 -10.02 5.87 -8.27
CA ARG A 78 -11.34 5.54 -7.74
C ARG A 78 -12.48 5.59 -8.77
N ARG A 79 -12.28 6.25 -9.91
CA ARG A 79 -13.28 6.45 -10.97
C ARG A 79 -12.66 6.38 -12.36
N SER A 80 -13.44 5.93 -13.34
CA SER A 80 -13.08 6.02 -14.77
C SER A 80 -13.29 7.43 -15.32
N PRO A 81 -12.51 7.86 -16.31
CA PRO A 81 -12.61 9.23 -16.87
C PRO A 81 -13.95 9.61 -17.49
N GLY A 82 -14.79 8.65 -17.92
CA GLY A 82 -15.99 8.86 -18.73
C GLY A 82 -17.33 8.91 -18.00
N GLY A 83 -17.37 8.80 -16.67
CA GLY A 83 -18.59 8.45 -15.93
C GLY A 83 -19.59 9.56 -15.55
N ASP A 84 -19.28 10.85 -15.68
CA ASP A 84 -20.15 11.93 -15.21
C ASP A 84 -20.33 13.07 -16.22
N ALA A 85 -21.39 12.99 -17.03
CA ALA A 85 -21.80 14.07 -17.94
C ALA A 85 -22.40 15.29 -17.23
N LYS A 86 -22.55 15.28 -15.90
CA LYS A 86 -23.28 16.31 -15.11
C LYS A 86 -22.41 17.38 -14.46
N TYR A 87 -21.09 17.29 -14.51
CA TYR A 87 -20.24 18.34 -13.93
C TYR A 87 -19.68 19.25 -15.03
N HIS A 88 -20.45 20.28 -15.34
CA HIS A 88 -20.01 21.42 -16.17
C HIS A 88 -19.13 22.41 -15.38
N ASN A 89 -18.17 21.92 -14.62
CA ASN A 89 -17.18 22.79 -13.99
C ASN A 89 -15.91 22.79 -14.86
N ASN A 90 -15.42 23.98 -15.19
CA ASN A 90 -14.19 24.22 -15.95
C ASN A 90 -12.91 23.77 -15.22
N PHE A 91 -13.04 22.87 -14.24
CA PHE A 91 -11.93 22.37 -13.43
C PHE A 91 -11.57 20.93 -13.80
N VAL A 92 -10.34 20.57 -13.53
CA VAL A 92 -9.82 19.20 -13.69
C VAL A 92 -10.59 18.25 -12.76
N LYS A 93 -11.10 17.14 -13.31
CA LYS A 93 -11.78 16.10 -12.52
C LYS A 93 -10.78 15.37 -11.63
N ASN A 94 -11.03 15.32 -10.34
CA ASN A 94 -10.28 14.46 -9.43
C ASN A 94 -10.79 13.01 -9.53
N LEU A 95 -9.95 12.15 -10.08
CA LEU A 95 -10.25 10.72 -10.30
C LEU A 95 -9.55 9.83 -9.27
N THR A 96 -8.70 10.39 -8.42
CA THR A 96 -7.81 9.64 -7.56
C THR A 96 -8.05 9.88 -6.08
N GLU A 97 -7.63 8.95 -5.26
CA GLU A 97 -7.40 9.05 -3.82
C GLU A 97 -6.04 8.44 -3.53
N TYR A 98 -5.54 8.62 -2.31
CA TYR A 98 -4.22 8.14 -1.91
C TYR A 98 -4.33 7.13 -0.79
N VAL A 99 -3.34 6.24 -0.70
CA VAL A 99 -3.12 5.40 0.48
C VAL A 99 -1.66 5.55 0.90
N LEU A 100 -1.44 6.18 2.05
CA LEU A 100 -0.11 6.33 2.64
C LEU A 100 0.29 5.03 3.33
N LEU A 101 1.49 4.54 3.04
CA LEU A 101 2.06 3.33 3.64
C LEU A 101 3.30 3.68 4.47
N TYR A 102 3.26 3.33 5.75
CA TYR A 102 4.36 3.43 6.70
C TYR A 102 4.66 2.08 7.33
N GLY A 103 5.93 1.82 7.63
CA GLY A 103 6.33 0.76 8.54
C GLY A 103 6.39 1.28 9.98
N LYS A 104 6.30 0.39 10.98
CA LYS A 104 6.72 0.73 12.35
C LYS A 104 8.24 0.91 12.41
N ASN A 105 8.96 -0.05 11.83
CA ASN A 105 10.41 -0.04 11.62
C ASN A 105 10.70 -0.63 10.24
N VAL A 106 11.05 0.21 9.29
CA VAL A 106 11.26 -0.19 7.89
C VAL A 106 12.41 -1.19 7.73
N ASN A 107 13.40 -1.16 8.63
CA ASN A 107 14.54 -2.08 8.59
C ASN A 107 14.19 -3.53 8.94
N GLU A 108 13.10 -3.74 9.68
CA GLU A 108 12.60 -5.08 10.04
C GLU A 108 11.44 -5.54 9.17
N LEU A 109 10.93 -4.64 8.35
CA LEU A 109 9.74 -4.88 7.55
C LEU A 109 10.04 -5.79 6.36
N LYS A 110 9.12 -6.72 6.12
CA LYS A 110 9.05 -7.48 4.88
C LYS A 110 7.71 -7.19 4.20
N ILE A 111 7.76 -6.87 2.93
CA ILE A 111 6.56 -6.66 2.10
C ILE A 111 6.51 -7.80 1.09
N ASN A 112 5.31 -8.30 0.81
CA ASN A 112 5.09 -9.26 -0.26
C ASN A 112 5.31 -8.57 -1.60
N TYR A 113 6.13 -9.18 -2.43
CA TYR A 113 6.28 -8.83 -3.82
C TYR A 113 6.24 -10.10 -4.66
N LYS A 114 5.85 -9.94 -5.91
CA LYS A 114 5.86 -10.99 -6.88
C LYS A 114 7.19 -10.94 -7.62
N ASP A 115 7.86 -12.07 -7.76
CA ASP A 115 8.89 -12.18 -8.78
C ASP A 115 8.25 -11.91 -10.13
N GLN A 116 8.73 -10.89 -10.85
CA GLN A 116 8.27 -10.65 -12.22
C GLN A 116 8.45 -11.94 -13.01
N LYS A 117 7.37 -12.45 -13.61
CA LYS A 117 7.54 -13.28 -14.80
C LYS A 117 8.15 -12.36 -15.84
N VAL A 118 9.45 -12.51 -16.02
CA VAL A 118 10.18 -11.75 -17.03
C VAL A 118 9.55 -12.10 -18.36
N ASP A 119 9.08 -11.08 -19.10
CA ASP A 119 8.57 -11.28 -20.45
C ASP A 119 9.68 -11.91 -21.28
N ASP A 120 9.54 -13.18 -21.57
CA ASP A 120 10.51 -13.97 -22.36
C ASP A 120 10.78 -13.35 -23.72
N ASN A 121 9.84 -12.59 -24.27
CA ASN A 121 9.99 -11.89 -25.54
C ASN A 121 11.05 -10.77 -25.49
N ARG A 122 11.33 -10.24 -24.31
CA ARG A 122 12.41 -9.25 -24.13
C ARG A 122 13.80 -9.88 -24.17
N TYR A 123 13.91 -11.20 -24.07
CA TYR A 123 15.16 -11.95 -23.98
C TYR A 123 15.18 -13.07 -24.99
N PRO A 124 15.35 -12.76 -26.29
CA PRO A 124 15.18 -13.73 -27.38
C PRO A 124 16.36 -14.71 -27.53
N HIS A 125 17.47 -14.48 -26.83
CA HIS A 125 18.69 -15.28 -26.99
C HIS A 125 18.96 -16.16 -25.79
N SER A 126 19.56 -17.33 -26.05
CA SER A 126 20.05 -18.28 -25.04
C SER A 126 21.51 -18.59 -25.32
N ASP A 127 22.28 -18.89 -24.28
CA ASP A 127 23.65 -19.40 -24.35
C ASP A 127 23.89 -20.48 -23.29
N GLU A 128 25.12 -20.89 -23.11
CA GLU A 128 25.54 -21.90 -22.13
C GLU A 128 25.25 -21.57 -20.66
N TYR A 129 24.96 -20.28 -20.36
CA TYR A 129 24.65 -19.82 -19.01
C TYR A 129 23.15 -19.74 -18.70
N VAL A 130 22.28 -20.22 -19.62
CA VAL A 130 20.84 -20.04 -19.54
C VAL A 130 20.21 -20.57 -18.25
N GLU A 131 20.69 -21.69 -17.74
CA GLU A 131 20.17 -22.26 -16.48
C GLU A 131 20.42 -21.36 -15.26
N ARG A 132 21.56 -20.70 -15.22
CA ARG A 132 21.98 -19.84 -14.11
C ARG A 132 21.56 -18.39 -14.29
N ARG A 133 21.74 -17.85 -15.51
CA ARG A 133 21.58 -16.43 -15.84
C ARG A 133 20.24 -16.12 -16.50
N GLY A 134 19.51 -17.14 -16.98
CA GLY A 134 18.33 -16.99 -17.82
C GLY A 134 18.68 -16.64 -19.28
N LYS A 135 17.68 -16.40 -20.09
CA LYS A 135 17.84 -15.87 -21.45
C LYS A 135 18.39 -14.45 -21.41
N HIS A 136 18.88 -13.95 -22.54
CA HIS A 136 19.43 -12.61 -22.59
C HIS A 136 18.98 -11.83 -23.83
N ASN A 137 19.06 -10.51 -23.74
CA ASN A 137 19.04 -9.61 -24.89
C ASN A 137 20.46 -9.03 -25.11
N LYS A 138 20.67 -8.46 -26.28
CA LYS A 138 21.95 -7.86 -26.69
C LYS A 138 21.76 -6.36 -26.86
N ASN A 139 22.69 -5.60 -26.31
CA ASN A 139 22.70 -4.15 -26.38
C ASN A 139 24.11 -3.66 -26.79
N HIS A 140 24.18 -2.56 -27.52
CA HIS A 140 25.45 -1.92 -27.81
C HIS A 140 26.15 -1.47 -26.53
N LEU A 141 27.46 -1.75 -26.43
CA LEU A 141 28.27 -1.31 -25.29
C LEU A 141 28.55 0.19 -25.37
N ASP A 142 28.63 0.76 -26.55
CA ASP A 142 28.78 2.19 -26.78
C ASP A 142 27.41 2.92 -26.78
N ILE A 143 27.40 4.18 -26.34
CA ILE A 143 26.19 5.00 -26.23
C ILE A 143 26.52 6.49 -26.35
N SER A 144 25.60 7.26 -26.94
CA SER A 144 25.64 8.72 -27.03
C SER A 144 24.59 9.45 -26.21
N SER A 145 23.48 8.76 -25.82
CA SER A 145 22.31 9.39 -25.18
C SER A 145 22.43 9.64 -23.69
N LEU A 146 23.48 9.14 -23.00
CA LEU A 146 23.66 9.32 -21.54
C LEU A 146 24.63 10.45 -21.18
N GLY A 147 24.99 11.30 -22.12
CA GLY A 147 26.02 12.32 -21.98
C GLY A 147 27.43 11.75 -22.10
N TYR A 148 28.35 12.57 -22.60
CA TYR A 148 29.76 12.17 -22.77
C TYR A 148 30.47 12.08 -21.42
N ARG A 149 31.19 10.99 -21.22
CA ARG A 149 31.95 10.69 -20.01
C ARG A 149 33.41 10.38 -20.36
N PRO A 150 34.35 11.31 -20.10
CA PRO A 150 35.74 11.14 -20.50
C PRO A 150 36.39 9.85 -19.99
N ASN A 151 36.07 9.41 -18.80
CA ASN A 151 36.56 8.15 -18.19
C ASN A 151 36.02 6.87 -18.86
N GLN A 152 35.03 6.99 -19.74
CA GLN A 152 34.45 5.91 -20.51
C GLN A 152 34.75 6.03 -22.01
N ASP A 153 35.65 6.93 -22.40
CA ASP A 153 36.11 7.11 -23.77
C ASP A 153 37.57 6.62 -23.90
N TYR A 154 37.70 5.33 -24.11
CA TYR A 154 38.98 4.64 -24.20
C TYR A 154 38.96 3.59 -25.32
N PRO A 155 40.14 3.25 -25.92
CA PRO A 155 40.27 2.14 -26.83
C PRO A 155 40.09 0.82 -26.08
N LEU A 156 39.30 -0.11 -26.63
CA LEU A 156 38.99 -1.43 -26.08
C LEU A 156 39.53 -2.50 -27.03
N GLU A 157 40.49 -3.28 -26.57
CA GLU A 157 41.06 -4.40 -27.31
C GLU A 157 40.33 -5.69 -26.95
N ILE A 158 39.82 -6.41 -27.97
CA ILE A 158 39.16 -7.70 -27.85
C ILE A 158 39.73 -8.60 -28.95
N ASN A 159 40.33 -9.73 -28.60
CA ASN A 159 40.88 -10.71 -29.52
C ASN A 159 41.87 -10.12 -30.57
N GLY A 160 42.68 -9.15 -30.16
CA GLY A 160 43.66 -8.49 -31.04
C GLY A 160 43.09 -7.38 -31.94
N GLN A 161 41.79 -7.11 -31.87
CA GLN A 161 41.12 -6.01 -32.58
C GLN A 161 40.80 -4.87 -31.61
N VAL A 162 41.02 -3.63 -32.02
CA VAL A 162 40.77 -2.44 -31.20
C VAL A 162 39.48 -1.77 -31.62
N PHE A 163 38.57 -1.55 -30.66
CA PHE A 163 37.27 -0.89 -30.83
C PHE A 163 37.25 0.48 -30.16
N TYR A 164 36.46 1.40 -30.69
CA TYR A 164 36.29 2.75 -30.19
C TYR A 164 34.80 3.07 -30.05
N PRO A 165 34.37 3.83 -29.02
CA PRO A 165 32.96 4.20 -28.92
C PRO A 165 32.53 5.11 -30.09
N GLY A 166 31.46 4.73 -30.80
CA GLY A 166 30.96 5.35 -32.02
C GLY A 166 31.78 4.96 -33.24
N SER A 167 33.04 5.44 -33.37
CA SER A 167 33.97 5.11 -34.45
C SER A 167 35.38 5.62 -34.11
N TYR A 168 36.38 5.12 -34.80
CA TYR A 168 37.75 5.61 -34.69
C TYR A 168 37.88 7.11 -35.05
N GLU A 169 37.22 7.54 -36.08
CA GLU A 169 37.25 8.97 -36.50
C GLU A 169 36.57 9.85 -35.42
N SER A 170 35.47 9.43 -34.89
CA SER A 170 34.75 10.10 -33.79
C SER A 170 35.63 10.19 -32.54
N TYR A 171 36.33 9.10 -32.21
CA TYR A 171 37.30 9.08 -31.10
C TYR A 171 38.46 10.09 -31.30
N LEU A 172 39.05 10.15 -32.49
CA LEU A 172 40.11 11.11 -32.80
C LEU A 172 39.65 12.58 -32.68
N LYS A 173 38.41 12.89 -33.12
CA LYS A 173 37.83 14.24 -32.94
C LYS A 173 37.72 14.60 -31.47
N ARG A 174 37.25 13.71 -30.63
CA ARG A 174 37.19 13.96 -29.18
C ARG A 174 38.55 14.12 -28.55
N LYS A 175 39.55 13.37 -28.98
CA LYS A 175 40.93 13.49 -28.50
C LYS A 175 41.61 14.80 -28.95
N SER A 176 41.18 15.40 -30.06
CA SER A 176 41.61 16.74 -30.48
C SER A 176 40.90 17.90 -29.76
N GLY A 177 40.02 17.60 -28.79
CA GLY A 177 39.29 18.58 -28.01
C GLY A 177 37.93 19.00 -28.59
N LEU A 178 37.50 18.41 -29.71
CA LEU A 178 36.18 18.62 -30.29
C LEU A 178 35.17 17.70 -29.62
N ILE A 179 34.67 18.08 -28.45
CA ILE A 179 33.77 17.30 -27.61
C ILE A 179 32.36 17.93 -27.62
N ASN A 180 31.34 17.12 -27.84
CA ASN A 180 29.93 17.49 -27.68
C ASN A 180 29.32 16.80 -26.48
N PRO A 181 28.31 17.39 -25.82
CA PRO A 181 27.64 16.77 -24.66
C PRO A 181 27.07 15.38 -24.93
N ASN A 182 26.69 15.08 -26.16
CA ASN A 182 26.08 13.80 -26.57
C ASN A 182 27.08 12.94 -27.41
N ASP A 183 28.34 13.08 -27.20
CA ASP A 183 29.34 12.24 -27.87
C ASP A 183 29.31 10.80 -27.33
N TRP A 184 29.80 9.89 -28.16
CA TRP A 184 29.84 8.47 -27.85
C TRP A 184 30.84 8.14 -26.76
N CYS A 185 30.45 7.29 -25.80
CA CYS A 185 31.31 6.67 -24.81
C CYS A 185 30.85 5.24 -24.52
N TRP A 186 31.71 4.45 -23.89
CA TRP A 186 31.28 3.15 -23.39
C TRP A 186 30.28 3.30 -22.23
N ARG A 187 29.38 2.35 -22.07
CA ARG A 187 28.43 2.33 -20.92
C ARG A 187 29.14 2.11 -19.60
N TRP A 188 30.27 1.38 -19.63
CA TRP A 188 30.98 0.92 -18.46
C TRP A 188 32.42 1.42 -18.43
N SER A 189 32.99 1.45 -17.22
CA SER A 189 34.41 1.72 -17.04
C SER A 189 35.26 0.58 -17.59
N LYS A 190 36.52 0.84 -17.93
CA LYS A 190 37.44 -0.19 -18.47
C LYS A 190 37.56 -1.42 -17.56
N PRO A 191 37.71 -1.30 -16.22
CA PRO A 191 37.74 -2.47 -15.33
C PRO A 191 36.46 -3.29 -15.38
N THR A 192 35.29 -2.64 -15.45
CA THR A 192 33.98 -3.32 -15.55
C THR A 192 33.85 -4.10 -16.87
N VAL A 193 34.33 -3.50 -17.99
CA VAL A 193 34.33 -4.17 -19.29
C VAL A 193 35.25 -5.38 -19.30
N MET A 194 36.45 -5.28 -18.74
CA MET A 194 37.39 -6.40 -18.67
C MET A 194 36.80 -7.57 -17.89
N LYS A 195 36.23 -7.30 -16.73
CA LYS A 195 35.54 -8.33 -15.94
C LYS A 195 34.34 -8.94 -16.68
N ALA A 196 33.58 -8.12 -17.42
CA ALA A 196 32.47 -8.59 -18.22
C ALA A 196 32.92 -9.47 -19.41
N LEU A 197 34.07 -9.18 -20.01
CA LEU A 197 34.70 -10.03 -21.03
C LEU A 197 35.08 -11.40 -20.46
N GLU A 198 35.77 -11.43 -19.33
CA GLU A 198 36.16 -12.66 -18.64
C GLU A 198 34.93 -13.54 -18.30
N ASN A 199 33.83 -12.92 -17.92
CA ASN A 199 32.60 -13.60 -17.57
C ASN A 199 31.66 -13.90 -18.76
N GLY A 200 32.08 -13.65 -20.00
CA GLY A 200 31.29 -13.96 -21.21
C GLY A 200 30.05 -13.07 -21.42
N TYR A 201 30.03 -11.86 -20.83
CA TYR A 201 28.94 -10.89 -21.05
C TYR A 201 29.11 -10.05 -22.30
N ILE A 202 30.29 -10.02 -22.89
CA ILE A 202 30.61 -9.17 -24.07
C ILE A 202 30.89 -10.06 -25.27
N GLU A 203 30.37 -9.64 -26.42
CA GLU A 203 30.61 -10.26 -27.72
C GLU A 203 30.80 -9.19 -28.81
N VAL A 204 31.50 -9.56 -29.87
CA VAL A 204 31.67 -8.72 -31.07
C VAL A 204 30.77 -9.26 -32.16
N ILE A 205 29.88 -8.42 -32.69
CA ILE A 205 28.99 -8.75 -33.81
C ILE A 205 29.08 -7.61 -34.82
N ASN A 206 29.39 -7.94 -36.08
CA ASN A 206 29.49 -6.98 -37.19
C ASN A 206 30.35 -5.75 -36.85
N ASP A 207 31.56 -5.98 -36.38
CA ASP A 207 32.55 -4.97 -35.97
C ASP A 207 32.07 -3.99 -34.88
N ARG A 208 31.09 -4.38 -34.10
CA ARG A 208 30.60 -3.62 -32.95
C ARG A 208 30.60 -4.47 -31.69
N VAL A 209 30.84 -3.79 -30.56
CA VAL A 209 30.87 -4.43 -29.24
C VAL A 209 29.47 -4.41 -28.63
N TRP A 210 29.02 -5.58 -28.27
CA TRP A 210 27.71 -5.79 -27.64
C TRP A 210 27.89 -6.37 -26.26
N PHE A 211 26.92 -6.10 -25.36
CA PHE A 211 26.85 -6.80 -24.08
C PHE A 211 25.51 -7.55 -23.94
N LYS A 212 25.59 -8.69 -23.28
CA LYS A 212 24.43 -9.53 -22.93
C LYS A 212 23.80 -9.03 -21.63
N ARG A 213 22.50 -8.76 -21.66
CA ARG A 213 21.70 -8.45 -20.48
C ARG A 213 20.82 -9.64 -20.17
N TYR A 214 21.17 -10.36 -19.10
CA TYR A 214 20.46 -11.56 -18.69
C TYR A 214 19.20 -11.29 -17.86
N GLN A 215 18.34 -12.32 -17.80
CA GLN A 215 17.06 -12.25 -17.07
C GLN A 215 17.27 -12.19 -15.56
N PHE A 216 18.17 -13.00 -15.01
CA PHE A 216 18.22 -13.31 -13.58
C PHE A 216 19.42 -12.73 -12.85
N VAL A 217 20.39 -12.15 -13.56
CA VAL A 217 21.61 -11.62 -12.98
C VAL A 217 22.00 -10.27 -13.58
N ASP A 218 22.72 -9.45 -12.80
CA ASP A 218 23.38 -8.25 -13.27
C ASP A 218 24.72 -8.58 -13.97
N ASN A 219 25.44 -7.57 -14.43
CA ASN A 219 26.74 -7.71 -15.10
C ASN A 219 27.90 -8.15 -14.17
N ASN A 220 27.63 -8.36 -12.88
CA ASN A 220 28.54 -8.91 -11.88
C ASN A 220 28.13 -10.32 -11.39
N ASP A 221 27.18 -10.97 -12.08
CA ASP A 221 26.57 -12.25 -11.70
C ASP A 221 25.79 -12.21 -10.36
N ASN A 222 25.45 -11.04 -9.85
CA ASN A 222 24.56 -10.94 -8.69
C ASN A 222 23.12 -11.21 -9.13
N LYS A 223 22.39 -12.01 -8.37
CA LYS A 223 20.97 -12.23 -8.62
C LYS A 223 20.23 -10.91 -8.65
N ILE A 224 19.55 -10.61 -9.75
CA ILE A 224 18.64 -9.49 -9.84
C ILE A 224 17.31 -9.95 -9.28
N SER A 225 16.99 -9.50 -8.08
CA SER A 225 15.62 -9.59 -7.56
C SER A 225 14.83 -8.45 -8.22
N ARG A 226 14.07 -8.76 -9.25
CA ARG A 226 13.09 -7.82 -9.81
C ARG A 226 11.80 -7.98 -9.02
N ASN A 227 11.73 -7.28 -7.91
CA ASN A 227 10.60 -7.34 -7.01
C ASN A 227 9.48 -6.43 -7.53
N GLU A 228 8.37 -7.00 -7.90
CA GLU A 228 7.12 -6.29 -8.11
C GLU A 228 6.26 -6.41 -6.86
N MET A 229 5.57 -5.32 -6.53
CA MET A 229 4.62 -5.33 -5.43
C MET A 229 3.45 -6.25 -5.80
N PHE A 230 3.19 -7.22 -4.95
CA PHE A 230 2.32 -8.36 -5.20
C PHE A 230 0.85 -7.98 -5.29
N THR A 231 0.17 -8.37 -6.37
CA THR A 231 -1.29 -8.46 -6.41
C THR A 231 -1.72 -9.87 -6.79
N ASN A 232 -2.31 -10.59 -5.84
CA ASN A 232 -2.94 -11.90 -6.10
C ASN A 232 -4.32 -11.79 -6.75
N LEU A 233 -4.73 -10.59 -7.06
CA LEU A 233 -5.90 -10.34 -7.88
C LEU A 233 -5.40 -10.36 -9.32
N ASP A 234 -6.14 -10.98 -10.24
CA ASP A 234 -5.87 -10.96 -11.69
C ASP A 234 -5.85 -9.53 -12.29
N LEU A 235 -5.29 -8.59 -11.54
CA LEU A 235 -5.07 -7.22 -11.92
C LEU A 235 -3.75 -7.19 -12.68
N ASN A 236 -3.87 -7.24 -14.00
CA ASN A 236 -2.76 -7.07 -14.91
C ASN A 236 -1.88 -5.91 -14.44
N THR A 237 -0.67 -6.25 -14.01
CA THR A 237 0.49 -5.38 -13.83
C THR A 237 0.28 -4.10 -13.01
N ILE A 238 0.47 -4.19 -11.68
CA ILE A 238 0.85 -3.00 -10.91
C ILE A 238 2.38 -3.01 -10.81
N GLU A 239 3.02 -2.37 -11.77
CA GLU A 239 4.48 -2.16 -11.78
C GLU A 239 4.89 -0.94 -10.92
N SER A 240 3.95 -0.35 -10.19
CA SER A 240 4.16 0.93 -9.52
C SER A 240 3.21 1.10 -8.32
N ASN A 241 3.35 2.22 -7.60
CA ASN A 241 2.40 2.68 -6.59
C ASN A 241 1.04 3.15 -7.17
N LEU A 242 0.70 2.77 -8.39
CA LEU A 242 -0.52 3.15 -9.08
C LEU A 242 -1.53 1.99 -9.04
N ILE A 243 -2.67 2.19 -8.38
CA ILE A 243 -3.76 1.22 -8.29
C ILE A 243 -4.84 1.58 -9.31
N LEU A 244 -4.94 0.79 -10.34
CA LEU A 244 -5.90 0.96 -11.44
C LEU A 244 -6.97 -0.14 -11.38
N ASN A 245 -8.08 0.06 -12.11
CA ASN A 245 -9.12 -0.94 -12.35
C ASN A 245 -9.92 -1.42 -11.12
N ILE A 246 -9.70 -0.85 -9.94
CA ILE A 246 -10.54 -1.08 -8.75
C ILE A 246 -11.31 0.20 -8.45
N HIS A 247 -12.52 0.33 -8.97
CA HIS A 247 -13.31 1.56 -8.82
C HIS A 247 -14.26 1.52 -7.62
N ASN A 248 -14.59 2.68 -7.07
CA ASN A 248 -15.56 2.83 -5.96
C ASN A 248 -16.91 2.18 -6.23
N THR A 249 -17.34 2.12 -7.48
CA THR A 249 -18.60 1.51 -7.90
C THR A 249 -18.67 0.02 -7.54
N VAL A 250 -17.52 -0.67 -7.50
CA VAL A 250 -17.44 -2.09 -7.08
C VAL A 250 -17.82 -2.20 -5.61
N GLY A 251 -17.23 -1.37 -4.73
CA GLY A 251 -17.55 -1.36 -3.31
C GLY A 251 -19.04 -1.10 -3.02
N THR A 252 -19.60 -0.11 -3.73
CA THR A 252 -21.04 0.19 -3.61
C THR A 252 -21.92 -0.97 -4.08
N ARG A 253 -21.57 -1.62 -5.20
CA ARG A 253 -22.31 -2.77 -5.71
C ARG A 253 -22.23 -3.95 -4.73
N THR A 254 -21.05 -4.25 -4.21
CA THR A 254 -20.86 -5.33 -3.23
C THR A 254 -21.69 -5.07 -1.96
N LEU A 255 -21.63 -3.85 -1.41
CA LEU A 255 -22.43 -3.54 -0.21
C LEU A 255 -23.94 -3.64 -0.48
N LYS A 256 -24.41 -3.20 -1.64
CA LYS A 256 -25.81 -3.35 -2.05
C LYS A 256 -26.25 -4.80 -2.14
N GLN A 257 -25.41 -5.69 -2.66
CA GLN A 257 -25.70 -7.12 -2.72
C GLN A 257 -25.75 -7.73 -1.30
N VAL A 258 -24.78 -7.37 -0.45
CA VAL A 258 -24.73 -7.85 0.94
C VAL A 258 -25.95 -7.41 1.75
N LEU A 259 -26.46 -6.19 1.52
CA LEU A 259 -27.52 -5.56 2.30
C LEU A 259 -28.84 -5.41 1.52
N ASN A 260 -29.10 -6.25 0.52
CA ASN A 260 -30.33 -6.26 -0.27
C ASN A 260 -30.75 -4.87 -0.76
N ASN A 261 -29.81 -4.12 -1.34
CA ASN A 261 -29.98 -2.75 -1.82
C ASN A 261 -30.33 -1.67 -0.76
N ARG A 262 -30.25 -1.99 0.54
CA ARG A 262 -30.40 -0.97 1.59
C ARG A 262 -29.30 0.08 1.48
N GLN A 263 -29.68 1.33 1.34
CA GLN A 263 -28.76 2.47 1.19
C GLN A 263 -28.37 3.02 2.57
N VAL A 264 -27.48 2.33 3.26
CA VAL A 264 -27.05 2.68 4.62
C VAL A 264 -25.66 3.36 4.66
N PHE A 265 -24.91 3.28 3.55
CA PHE A 265 -23.58 3.87 3.44
C PHE A 265 -23.26 4.23 1.97
N LEU A 266 -22.79 5.46 1.72
CA LEU A 266 -22.72 5.98 0.35
C LEU A 266 -21.46 5.57 -0.43
N PHE A 267 -20.30 5.47 0.21
CA PHE A 267 -19.02 5.30 -0.45
C PHE A 267 -18.15 4.23 0.24
N PRO A 268 -18.61 2.96 0.29
CA PRO A 268 -17.79 1.90 0.85
C PRO A 268 -16.57 1.66 -0.05
N LYS A 269 -15.40 1.48 0.57
CA LYS A 269 -14.21 1.07 -0.18
C LYS A 269 -14.43 -0.32 -0.81
N PRO A 270 -13.87 -0.60 -1.99
CA PRO A 270 -13.91 -1.95 -2.58
C PRO A 270 -13.21 -2.97 -1.68
N VAL A 271 -13.76 -4.17 -1.57
CA VAL A 271 -13.16 -5.29 -0.82
C VAL A 271 -11.80 -5.64 -1.41
N GLU A 272 -11.71 -5.64 -2.73
CA GLU A 272 -10.51 -5.96 -3.51
C GLU A 272 -9.36 -4.99 -3.20
N LEU A 273 -9.66 -3.70 -3.04
CA LEU A 273 -8.66 -2.71 -2.63
C LEU A 273 -8.08 -3.03 -1.25
N ILE A 274 -8.95 -3.31 -0.29
CA ILE A 274 -8.50 -3.60 1.08
C ILE A 274 -7.75 -4.94 1.14
N MET A 275 -8.19 -5.94 0.37
CA MET A 275 -7.45 -7.20 0.22
C MET A 275 -6.05 -6.99 -0.32
N PHE A 276 -5.90 -6.19 -1.38
CA PHE A 276 -4.60 -5.81 -1.91
C PHE A 276 -3.71 -5.19 -0.83
N LEU A 277 -4.21 -4.19 -0.12
CA LEU A 277 -3.48 -3.48 0.92
C LEU A 277 -3.06 -4.38 2.09
N ILE A 278 -3.95 -5.26 2.57
CA ILE A 278 -3.63 -6.23 3.62
C ILE A 278 -2.58 -7.24 3.14
N ASN A 279 -2.68 -7.68 1.89
CA ASN A 279 -1.77 -8.68 1.33
C ASN A 279 -0.36 -8.15 1.08
N LEU A 280 -0.12 -6.84 1.19
CA LEU A 280 1.24 -6.29 1.21
C LEU A 280 2.06 -6.86 2.37
N HIS A 281 1.43 -7.19 3.49
CA HIS A 281 2.12 -7.80 4.62
C HIS A 281 2.14 -9.34 4.50
N PRO A 282 3.33 -10.00 4.61
CA PRO A 282 3.47 -11.45 4.36
C PRO A 282 2.82 -12.35 5.41
N ASN A 283 2.52 -11.83 6.60
CA ASN A 283 1.98 -12.62 7.70
C ASN A 283 0.49 -12.96 7.47
N LYS A 284 0.24 -14.23 7.12
CA LYS A 284 -1.13 -14.75 6.96
C LYS A 284 -1.89 -14.96 8.28
N ASN A 285 -1.24 -14.76 9.42
CA ASN A 285 -1.82 -14.79 10.77
C ASN A 285 -1.81 -13.40 11.40
N ALA A 286 -1.74 -12.33 10.60
CA ALA A 286 -1.69 -10.96 11.09
C ALA A 286 -2.99 -10.58 11.83
N ARG A 287 -2.84 -9.73 12.85
CA ARG A 287 -3.95 -9.04 13.51
C ARG A 287 -4.12 -7.69 12.86
N ILE A 288 -5.29 -7.42 12.31
CA ILE A 288 -5.63 -6.20 11.59
C ILE A 288 -6.51 -5.32 12.48
N LEU A 289 -6.09 -4.08 12.71
CA LEU A 289 -6.90 -3.07 13.41
C LEU A 289 -7.33 -2.00 12.39
N ASP A 290 -8.63 -1.79 12.30
CA ASP A 290 -9.21 -0.66 11.56
C ASP A 290 -10.06 0.18 12.53
N PHE A 291 -9.52 1.31 12.93
CA PHE A 291 -10.18 2.20 13.90
C PHE A 291 -10.98 3.35 13.26
N PHE A 292 -11.22 3.25 11.94
CA PHE A 292 -12.18 4.04 11.17
C PHE A 292 -13.02 3.14 10.26
N ALA A 293 -13.50 2.03 10.79
CA ALA A 293 -14.03 0.89 10.05
C ALA A 293 -15.24 1.19 9.15
N GLY A 294 -15.97 2.28 9.41
CA GLY A 294 -17.09 2.69 8.56
C GLY A 294 -18.07 1.54 8.30
N SER A 295 -18.19 1.13 7.04
CA SER A 295 -19.09 0.04 6.63
C SER A 295 -18.53 -1.38 6.81
N GLY A 296 -17.40 -1.57 7.51
CA GLY A 296 -16.84 -2.90 7.78
C GLY A 296 -16.17 -3.59 6.59
N THR A 297 -15.69 -2.85 5.61
CA THR A 297 -15.02 -3.43 4.43
C THR A 297 -13.78 -4.22 4.80
N THR A 298 -13.03 -3.77 5.80
CA THR A 298 -11.81 -4.44 6.27
C THR A 298 -12.09 -5.84 6.81
N GLY A 299 -13.15 -6.01 7.62
CA GLY A 299 -13.57 -7.34 8.09
C GLY A 299 -13.93 -8.28 6.94
N HIS A 300 -14.70 -7.79 5.95
CA HIS A 300 -15.03 -8.57 4.76
C HIS A 300 -13.76 -8.98 3.98
N ALA A 301 -12.82 -8.05 3.79
CA ALA A 301 -11.57 -8.32 3.08
C ALA A 301 -10.70 -9.36 3.79
N VAL A 302 -10.63 -9.32 5.12
CA VAL A 302 -9.89 -10.32 5.92
C VAL A 302 -10.48 -11.71 5.75
N LEU A 303 -11.79 -11.84 5.86
CA LEU A 303 -12.47 -13.13 5.69
C LEU A 303 -12.27 -13.70 4.27
N GLU A 304 -12.36 -12.84 3.25
CA GLU A 304 -12.13 -13.24 1.87
C GLU A 304 -10.67 -13.66 1.62
N LEU A 305 -9.69 -12.94 2.18
CA LEU A 305 -8.28 -13.33 2.09
C LEU A 305 -8.02 -14.68 2.76
N ASN A 306 -8.53 -14.88 3.97
CA ASN A 306 -8.36 -16.14 4.70
C ASN A 306 -8.93 -17.32 3.89
N ARG A 307 -10.10 -17.14 3.25
CA ARG A 307 -10.69 -18.16 2.38
C ARG A 307 -9.83 -18.44 1.14
N LYS A 308 -9.20 -17.40 0.55
CA LYS A 308 -8.41 -17.53 -0.67
C LYS A 308 -7.04 -18.16 -0.46
N ASP A 309 -6.38 -17.83 0.63
CA ASP A 309 -4.98 -18.22 0.86
C ASP A 309 -4.78 -19.14 2.07
N ASN A 310 -5.88 -19.66 2.66
CA ASN A 310 -5.90 -20.45 3.88
C ASN A 310 -5.15 -19.79 5.05
N GLY A 311 -5.24 -18.45 5.12
CA GLY A 311 -4.70 -17.67 6.21
C GLY A 311 -5.60 -17.71 7.44
N ASN A 312 -5.04 -17.28 8.57
CA ASN A 312 -5.76 -17.16 9.85
C ASN A 312 -5.62 -15.73 10.42
N ARG A 313 -5.83 -14.73 9.56
CA ARG A 313 -5.85 -13.34 9.99
C ARG A 313 -7.08 -13.07 10.84
N SER A 314 -6.92 -12.25 11.87
CA SER A 314 -8.03 -11.72 12.66
C SER A 314 -8.17 -10.22 12.46
N TYR A 315 -9.36 -9.68 12.75
CA TYR A 315 -9.60 -8.25 12.64
C TYR A 315 -10.27 -7.70 13.89
N THR A 316 -9.97 -6.45 14.19
CA THR A 316 -10.66 -5.61 15.16
C THR A 316 -11.11 -4.34 14.45
N LEU A 317 -12.41 -4.08 14.46
CA LEU A 317 -13.02 -2.91 13.84
C LEU A 317 -13.54 -1.98 14.90
N VAL A 318 -13.16 -0.70 14.83
CA VAL A 318 -13.68 0.33 15.72
C VAL A 318 -14.38 1.39 14.89
N THR A 319 -15.60 1.70 15.22
CA THR A 319 -16.39 2.77 14.60
C THR A 319 -17.28 3.43 15.63
N ASN A 320 -17.59 4.71 15.43
CA ASN A 320 -18.68 5.35 16.16
C ASN A 320 -20.02 4.84 15.63
N ASN A 321 -21.11 5.15 16.35
CA ASN A 321 -22.45 4.78 15.88
C ASN A 321 -23.23 6.02 15.38
N GLU A 322 -22.55 7.03 14.86
CA GLU A 322 -23.21 8.19 14.26
C GLU A 322 -24.09 7.72 13.08
N ASN A 323 -25.32 8.19 13.06
CA ASN A 323 -26.34 7.75 12.09
C ASN A 323 -26.56 6.23 12.01
N ASN A 324 -26.32 5.52 13.10
CA ASN A 324 -26.43 4.06 13.21
C ASN A 324 -25.50 3.27 12.26
N ILE A 325 -24.40 3.85 11.86
CA ILE A 325 -23.43 3.22 10.93
C ILE A 325 -22.87 1.89 11.50
N ALA A 326 -22.64 1.82 12.81
CA ALA A 326 -22.13 0.62 13.45
C ALA A 326 -23.07 -0.56 13.28
N TYR A 327 -24.37 -0.34 13.48
CA TYR A 327 -25.36 -1.40 13.40
C TYR A 327 -25.89 -1.61 11.97
N ASN A 328 -26.33 -0.53 11.31
CA ASN A 328 -27.02 -0.66 10.02
C ASN A 328 -26.08 -0.96 8.84
N ALA A 329 -24.80 -0.63 8.96
CA ALA A 329 -23.83 -0.87 7.89
C ALA A 329 -22.76 -1.89 8.28
N ASN A 330 -22.01 -1.65 9.36
CA ASN A 330 -20.85 -2.46 9.72
C ASN A 330 -21.29 -3.86 10.23
N TYR A 331 -22.06 -3.89 11.29
CA TYR A 331 -22.54 -5.14 11.89
C TYR A 331 -23.41 -5.94 10.92
N GLU A 332 -24.37 -5.28 10.28
CA GLU A 332 -25.27 -5.92 9.32
C GLU A 332 -24.52 -6.55 8.15
N ARG A 333 -23.48 -5.86 7.64
CA ARG A 333 -22.59 -6.41 6.60
C ARG A 333 -21.86 -7.67 7.08
N LEU A 334 -21.22 -7.59 8.25
CA LEU A 334 -20.45 -8.72 8.79
C LEU A 334 -21.35 -9.90 9.15
N TYR A 335 -22.53 -9.62 9.70
CA TYR A 335 -23.54 -10.65 9.96
C TYR A 335 -23.98 -11.33 8.66
N SER A 336 -24.36 -10.55 7.67
CA SER A 336 -24.85 -11.05 6.39
C SER A 336 -23.84 -11.95 5.68
N ILE A 337 -22.56 -11.53 5.59
CA ILE A 337 -21.53 -12.35 4.90
C ILE A 337 -21.13 -13.60 5.69
N ASN A 338 -21.35 -13.62 7.00
CA ASN A 338 -21.08 -14.81 7.82
C ASN A 338 -22.21 -15.81 7.81
N PHE A 339 -23.48 -15.36 7.83
CA PHE A 339 -24.63 -16.23 7.99
C PHE A 339 -25.51 -16.33 6.73
N GLY A 340 -25.20 -15.58 5.68
CA GLY A 340 -25.95 -15.61 4.42
C GLY A 340 -27.32 -14.93 4.48
N LYS A 341 -27.64 -14.26 5.57
CA LYS A 341 -28.91 -13.56 5.80
C LYS A 341 -28.67 -12.29 6.62
N LEU A 342 -29.61 -11.37 6.52
CA LEU A 342 -29.65 -10.15 7.33
C LEU A 342 -30.13 -10.45 8.77
N THR A 343 -29.98 -9.48 9.68
CA THR A 343 -30.38 -9.65 11.09
C THR A 343 -31.89 -9.84 11.27
N ASP A 344 -32.69 -9.40 10.32
CA ASP A 344 -34.16 -9.67 10.27
C ASP A 344 -34.54 -11.02 9.64
N ASN A 345 -33.54 -11.88 9.37
CA ASN A 345 -33.63 -13.18 8.72
C ASN A 345 -33.92 -13.16 7.21
N GLU A 346 -33.95 -12.02 6.54
CA GLU A 346 -34.05 -11.93 5.09
C GLU A 346 -32.78 -12.51 4.44
N PRO A 347 -32.88 -13.48 3.49
CA PRO A 347 -31.70 -13.99 2.78
C PRO A 347 -30.96 -12.87 2.04
N SER A 348 -29.65 -12.83 2.16
CA SER A 348 -28.83 -11.85 1.45
C SER A 348 -28.67 -12.22 -0.02
N SER A 349 -28.87 -11.27 -0.94
CA SER A 349 -28.61 -11.48 -2.37
C SER A 349 -27.16 -11.82 -2.68
N TRP A 350 -26.24 -11.54 -1.77
CA TRP A 350 -24.81 -11.85 -1.90
C TRP A 350 -24.58 -13.37 -1.97
N VAL A 351 -25.40 -14.19 -1.29
CA VAL A 351 -25.25 -15.67 -1.28
C VAL A 351 -25.64 -16.34 -2.58
N GLU A 352 -26.29 -15.65 -3.50
CA GLU A 352 -26.53 -16.19 -4.85
C GLU A 352 -25.24 -16.56 -5.58
N LYS A 353 -24.13 -15.87 -5.24
CA LYS A 353 -22.83 -16.03 -5.89
C LYS A 353 -21.68 -16.34 -4.92
N ASN A 354 -21.97 -16.37 -3.62
CA ASN A 354 -20.94 -16.52 -2.59
C ASN A 354 -21.41 -17.47 -1.50
N ILE A 355 -20.46 -18.15 -0.88
CA ILE A 355 -20.69 -19.01 0.27
C ILE A 355 -20.42 -18.21 1.55
N PRO A 356 -21.29 -18.24 2.56
CA PRO A 356 -21.03 -17.60 3.85
C PRO A 356 -19.73 -18.05 4.50
N TYR A 357 -19.10 -17.18 5.25
CA TYR A 357 -17.79 -17.48 5.86
C TYR A 357 -17.93 -18.35 7.13
N ASN A 358 -19.08 -18.32 7.80
CA ASN A 358 -19.36 -19.06 9.05
C ASN A 358 -18.31 -18.82 10.13
N SER A 359 -17.79 -17.58 10.23
CA SER A 359 -16.81 -17.21 11.25
C SER A 359 -17.49 -16.57 12.46
N ASN A 360 -16.81 -16.63 13.61
CA ASN A 360 -17.27 -15.92 14.81
C ASN A 360 -17.16 -14.41 14.66
N LEU A 361 -18.09 -13.69 15.28
CA LEU A 361 -18.10 -12.23 15.37
C LEU A 361 -18.51 -11.82 16.78
N ASP A 362 -17.56 -11.26 17.53
CA ASP A 362 -17.80 -10.66 18.83
C ASP A 362 -18.05 -9.17 18.67
N VAL A 363 -19.09 -8.66 19.33
CA VAL A 363 -19.49 -7.26 19.27
C VAL A 363 -19.42 -6.64 20.66
N PHE A 364 -18.66 -5.56 20.76
CA PHE A 364 -18.45 -4.85 22.02
C PHE A 364 -19.00 -3.42 21.93
N ASN A 365 -19.68 -2.99 22.99
CA ASN A 365 -20.11 -1.61 23.11
C ASN A 365 -19.19 -0.86 24.06
N VAL A 366 -18.63 0.28 23.61
CA VAL A 366 -17.85 1.16 24.47
C VAL A 366 -18.80 1.90 25.42
N LYS A 367 -18.60 1.72 26.71
CA LYS A 367 -19.28 2.46 27.76
C LYS A 367 -18.32 3.49 28.35
N TYR A 368 -18.84 4.66 28.65
CA TYR A 368 -18.07 5.70 29.32
C TYR A 368 -18.29 5.59 30.81
N ALA A 369 -17.23 5.66 31.58
CA ALA A 369 -17.26 5.71 33.03
C ALA A 369 -16.65 7.04 33.50
N SER A 370 -17.21 7.63 34.58
CA SER A 370 -16.65 8.83 35.17
C SER A 370 -15.30 8.53 35.77
N THR A 371 -14.28 9.35 35.48
CA THR A 371 -12.96 9.34 36.11
C THR A 371 -12.81 10.44 37.15
N SER A 372 -13.93 11.07 37.57
CA SER A 372 -13.93 12.09 38.60
C SER A 372 -13.48 11.51 39.94
N LEU A 373 -12.61 12.22 40.65
CA LEU A 373 -12.14 11.84 41.99
C LEU A 373 -13.28 11.74 43.01
N SER A 374 -14.42 12.40 42.75
CA SER A 374 -15.63 12.30 43.57
C SER A 374 -16.42 10.99 43.34
N ASP A 375 -16.11 10.24 42.28
CA ASP A 375 -16.79 9.01 41.92
C ASP A 375 -15.85 7.80 41.97
N SER A 376 -15.20 7.64 43.12
CA SER A 376 -14.11 6.68 43.37
C SER A 376 -14.55 5.19 43.31
N ARG A 377 -15.84 4.91 43.19
CA ARG A 377 -16.40 3.56 43.39
C ARG A 377 -16.07 2.54 42.28
N ASN A 378 -15.52 2.96 41.13
CA ASN A 378 -15.34 2.05 40.00
C ASN A 378 -13.97 2.12 39.30
N ILE A 379 -13.00 2.88 39.85
CA ILE A 379 -11.70 3.06 39.13
C ILE A 379 -10.91 1.74 39.10
N ASP A 380 -10.89 0.99 40.20
CA ASP A 380 -10.20 -0.29 40.24
C ASP A 380 -10.86 -1.35 39.33
N GLU A 381 -12.20 -1.36 39.30
CA GLU A 381 -12.94 -2.22 38.42
C GLU A 381 -12.67 -1.89 36.94
N ILE A 382 -12.65 -0.62 36.57
CA ILE A 382 -12.31 -0.16 35.21
C ILE A 382 -10.90 -0.61 34.84
N VAL A 383 -9.91 -0.40 35.71
CA VAL A 383 -8.53 -0.79 35.44
C VAL A 383 -8.40 -2.30 35.31
N ASN A 384 -9.02 -3.07 36.18
CA ASN A 384 -9.03 -4.54 36.11
C ASN A 384 -9.68 -5.03 34.81
N ASN A 385 -10.82 -4.44 34.42
CA ASN A 385 -11.49 -4.78 33.17
C ASN A 385 -10.65 -4.43 31.93
N VAL A 386 -9.96 -3.28 31.94
CA VAL A 386 -9.03 -2.90 30.85
C VAL A 386 -7.83 -3.85 30.79
N GLN A 387 -7.25 -4.22 31.93
CA GLN A 387 -6.15 -5.18 31.97
C GLN A 387 -6.58 -6.55 31.43
N LYS A 388 -7.75 -7.03 31.86
CA LYS A 388 -8.32 -8.28 31.36
C LYS A 388 -8.55 -8.21 29.85
N MET A 389 -9.15 -7.13 29.37
CA MET A 389 -9.37 -6.90 27.94
C MET A 389 -8.05 -6.88 27.15
N LEU A 390 -6.99 -6.25 27.68
CA LEU A 390 -5.67 -6.24 27.05
C LEU A 390 -5.10 -7.67 26.93
N LEU A 391 -5.27 -8.48 27.97
CA LEU A 391 -4.87 -9.90 27.95
C LEU A 391 -5.69 -10.71 26.93
N ASP A 392 -7.01 -10.50 26.88
CA ASP A 392 -7.90 -11.16 25.93
C ASP A 392 -7.51 -10.81 24.46
N PHE A 393 -6.99 -9.60 24.24
CA PHE A 393 -6.39 -9.18 22.95
C PHE A 393 -4.94 -9.65 22.78
N GLY A 394 -4.39 -10.45 23.68
CA GLY A 394 -3.01 -10.99 23.59
C GLY A 394 -1.93 -9.94 23.81
N ILE A 395 -2.23 -8.87 24.54
CA ILE A 395 -1.28 -7.84 24.92
C ILE A 395 -0.74 -8.19 26.30
N ASP A 396 0.42 -8.86 26.31
CA ASP A 396 1.05 -9.43 27.53
C ASP A 396 1.89 -8.41 28.34
N LYS A 397 1.88 -7.13 27.95
CA LYS A 397 2.56 -6.08 28.69
C LYS A 397 1.77 -5.74 29.95
N LYS A 398 2.40 -5.86 31.12
CA LYS A 398 1.93 -5.21 32.35
C LYS A 398 1.86 -3.70 32.10
N VAL A 399 0.66 -3.20 31.79
CA VAL A 399 0.42 -1.77 31.68
C VAL A 399 0.13 -1.26 33.09
N GLU A 400 0.93 -0.28 33.56
CA GLU A 400 0.75 0.27 34.89
C GLU A 400 -0.60 0.99 35.01
N TYR A 401 -1.23 0.87 36.20
CA TYR A 401 -2.48 1.52 36.60
C TYR A 401 -2.54 3.01 36.19
N LYS A 402 -1.47 3.75 36.45
CA LYS A 402 -1.36 5.17 36.13
C LYS A 402 -1.35 5.46 34.61
N GLN A 403 -0.76 4.56 33.83
CA GLN A 403 -0.76 4.66 32.35
C GLN A 403 -2.13 4.41 31.78
N ILE A 404 -2.86 3.41 32.30
CA ILE A 404 -4.24 3.13 31.88
C ILE A 404 -5.13 4.35 32.14
N LEU A 405 -5.10 4.91 33.37
CA LEU A 405 -5.92 6.07 33.68
C LEU A 405 -5.56 7.32 32.89
N ASN A 406 -4.28 7.58 32.66
CA ASN A 406 -3.87 8.72 31.82
C ASN A 406 -4.33 8.58 30.38
N ARG A 407 -4.25 7.37 29.81
CA ARG A 407 -4.73 7.10 28.45
C ARG A 407 -6.25 7.18 28.35
N LEU A 408 -6.99 6.69 29.35
CA LEU A 408 -8.45 6.81 29.39
C LEU A 408 -8.91 8.26 29.52
N LYS A 409 -8.17 9.12 30.24
CA LYS A 409 -8.48 10.54 30.37
C LYS A 409 -8.35 11.33 29.07
N SER A 410 -7.47 10.90 28.17
CA SER A 410 -7.31 11.53 26.84
C SER A 410 -8.46 11.20 25.87
N LEU A 411 -9.26 10.18 26.18
CA LEU A 411 -10.41 9.72 25.39
C LEU A 411 -11.72 10.37 25.87
N LYS A 412 -11.75 11.66 26.09
CA LYS A 412 -12.96 12.37 26.50
C LYS A 412 -14.05 12.24 25.44
N LYS A 413 -15.30 12.02 25.90
CA LYS A 413 -16.49 12.18 25.07
C LYS A 413 -16.51 13.62 24.56
N LEU A 414 -16.70 13.80 23.27
CA LEU A 414 -17.03 15.10 22.70
C LEU A 414 -18.41 15.46 23.22
N ASP A 415 -18.52 16.58 23.93
CA ASP A 415 -19.80 17.08 24.38
C ASP A 415 -20.68 17.36 23.15
N ASP A 416 -21.91 16.85 23.18
CA ASP A 416 -22.93 17.16 22.20
C ASP A 416 -23.35 18.63 22.41
N ASN A 417 -22.65 19.57 21.75
CA ASN A 417 -23.11 20.96 21.60
C ASN A 417 -23.86 21.10 20.28
#